data_605647bacc834a16dc991eb580f818e1
#
_entry.id   605647bacc834a16dc991eb580f818e1
#
_cell.length_a   1.000
_cell.length_b   1.000
_cell.length_c   1.000
_cell.angle_alpha   90.00
_cell.angle_beta   90.00
_cell.angle_gamma   90.00
#
_symmetry.space_group_name_H-M   'P 1'
#
loop_
_entity.id
_entity.type
_entity.pdbx_description
1 polymer ?
#
loop_
_entity_poly.entity_id
_entity_poly.type
_entity_poly.pdbx_seq_one_letter_code
_entity_poly.pdbx_strand_id
1 'polypeptide(L)'
;MSREQAQSILKTIEGWGYRAYLVGGCVRDLLLGREPEDWDIASAARPEQIMEIFGAAAFPTGLKHGTVTVKAADGAYEITTFRTDGSYSDGRHPDAVKFAKTIDEDLARRDLTINAMALDSAGNIVDPFDGAGDLKRRVVRCVGDARERFREDALRILRAVRFASVLGFSVEEATSLAIHSQAELLERIAAERILVEMNKLLCGQRCKEVLLDYSDVLGIFIPELLPCVGFSQQNVHHCYDIYTHTAYAVDAIRPEPILRWTMLLHDIGKVNTFTVDPRGQGHFYGHPRVSGDMAEEICARLRMRKRDREDIVTLIRWHDKNIPLTEKGIGTAMLALGEENFRRLLEVKRADNLAQAPEYRWVAEKI
;
A
#
# COMPACT_ATOMS: atom_id res chain seq x y z
N MET A 1 6.71 -5.28 21.21
CA MET A 1 6.11 -4.12 21.92
C MET A 1 4.74 -4.53 22.43
N SER A 2 4.33 -4.08 23.62
CA SER A 2 3.05 -4.48 24.22
C SER A 2 2.21 -3.26 24.63
N ARG A 3 0.90 -3.47 24.76
CA ARG A 3 -0.04 -2.45 25.24
C ARG A 3 0.29 -2.00 26.67
N GLU A 4 0.63 -2.96 27.53
CA GLU A 4 0.94 -2.71 28.95
C GLU A 4 2.16 -1.80 29.07
N GLN A 5 3.19 -2.04 28.29
CA GLN A 5 4.40 -1.22 28.31
C GLN A 5 4.13 0.18 27.73
N ALA A 6 3.37 0.28 26.65
CA ALA A 6 2.95 1.57 26.09
C ALA A 6 2.15 2.38 27.11
N GLN A 7 1.19 1.78 27.81
CA GLN A 7 0.44 2.43 28.89
C GLN A 7 1.33 2.83 30.09
N SER A 8 2.34 2.01 30.43
CA SER A 8 3.30 2.36 31.47
C SER A 8 4.10 3.62 31.10
N ILE A 9 4.50 3.74 29.84
CA ILE A 9 5.18 4.95 29.32
C ILE A 9 4.27 6.18 29.41
N LEU A 10 2.98 6.08 29.02
CA LEU A 10 2.02 7.18 29.17
C LEU A 10 1.93 7.63 30.63
N LYS A 11 1.73 6.70 31.57
CA LYS A 11 1.62 7.01 33.00
C LYS A 11 2.89 7.64 33.58
N THR A 12 4.06 7.22 33.09
CA THR A 12 5.33 7.82 33.48
C THR A 12 5.38 9.30 33.06
N ILE A 13 5.02 9.62 31.81
CA ILE A 13 4.99 10.99 31.29
C ILE A 13 3.95 11.83 32.05
N GLU A 14 2.77 11.27 32.30
CA GLU A 14 1.69 11.92 33.06
C GLU A 14 2.12 12.20 34.51
N GLY A 15 2.88 11.33 35.14
CA GLY A 15 3.44 11.51 36.48
C GLY A 15 4.38 12.73 36.58
N TRP A 16 4.97 13.17 35.46
CA TRP A 16 5.75 14.39 35.35
C TRP A 16 4.91 15.63 34.98
N GLY A 17 3.58 15.48 34.89
CA GLY A 17 2.65 16.56 34.62
C GLY A 17 2.40 16.86 33.14
N TYR A 18 2.84 16.00 32.23
CA TYR A 18 2.61 16.16 30.78
C TYR A 18 1.52 15.22 30.29
N ARG A 19 0.64 15.70 29.42
CA ARG A 19 -0.34 14.84 28.74
C ARG A 19 0.37 13.95 27.74
N ALA A 20 -0.06 12.68 27.66
CA ALA A 20 0.43 11.71 26.70
C ALA A 20 -0.71 10.80 26.22
N TYR A 21 -0.64 10.36 24.94
CA TYR A 21 -1.65 9.55 24.29
C TYR A 21 -1.00 8.54 23.36
N LEU A 22 -1.61 7.37 23.24
CA LEU A 22 -1.42 6.52 22.06
C LEU A 22 -2.10 7.16 20.87
N VAL A 23 -1.51 7.11 19.67
CA VAL A 23 -2.04 7.81 18.50
C VAL A 23 -1.87 7.02 17.20
N GLY A 24 -2.69 7.33 16.21
CA GLY A 24 -2.48 6.83 14.85
C GLY A 24 -2.90 5.38 14.65
N GLY A 25 -2.00 4.61 14.02
CA GLY A 25 -2.26 3.22 13.63
C GLY A 25 -2.65 2.30 14.78
N CYS A 26 -2.00 2.43 15.93
CA CYS A 26 -2.30 1.57 17.08
C CYS A 26 -3.71 1.79 17.64
N VAL A 27 -4.20 3.03 17.67
CA VAL A 27 -5.58 3.33 18.12
C VAL A 27 -6.60 2.75 17.15
N ARG A 28 -6.39 2.95 15.85
CA ARG A 28 -7.22 2.34 14.80
C ARG A 28 -7.29 0.81 14.95
N ASP A 29 -6.14 0.17 15.08
CA ASP A 29 -6.06 -1.29 15.11
C ASP A 29 -6.70 -1.87 16.38
N LEU A 30 -6.52 -1.22 17.53
CA LEU A 30 -7.24 -1.55 18.76
C LEU A 30 -8.76 -1.46 18.59
N LEU A 31 -9.26 -0.41 17.94
CA LEU A 31 -10.71 -0.24 17.69
C LEU A 31 -11.27 -1.26 16.69
N LEU A 32 -10.40 -1.80 15.81
CA LEU A 32 -10.74 -2.89 14.90
C LEU A 32 -10.57 -4.27 15.54
N GLY A 33 -10.18 -4.36 16.83
CA GLY A 33 -9.93 -5.63 17.53
C GLY A 33 -8.69 -6.36 17.02
N ARG A 34 -7.70 -5.62 16.48
CA ARG A 34 -6.42 -6.14 15.97
C ARG A 34 -5.31 -5.78 16.96
N GLU A 35 -4.31 -6.63 17.07
CA GLU A 35 -3.09 -6.30 17.82
C GLU A 35 -2.23 -5.35 16.98
N PRO A 36 -1.85 -4.15 17.50
CA PRO A 36 -0.97 -3.24 16.79
C PRO A 36 0.45 -3.79 16.67
N GLU A 37 1.08 -3.60 15.51
CA GLU A 37 2.49 -3.92 15.28
C GLU A 37 3.41 -2.88 15.96
N ASP A 38 3.05 -1.59 15.84
CA ASP A 38 3.79 -0.45 16.37
C ASP A 38 2.91 0.37 17.32
N TRP A 39 3.54 0.99 18.32
CA TRP A 39 2.88 1.80 19.33
C TRP A 39 3.45 3.22 19.31
N ASP A 40 2.74 4.11 18.62
CA ASP A 40 3.09 5.52 18.55
C ASP A 40 2.52 6.30 19.74
N ILE A 41 3.34 7.15 20.34
CA ILE A 41 2.95 8.00 21.47
C ILE A 41 3.10 9.47 21.05
N ALA A 42 2.08 10.28 21.35
CA ALA A 42 2.15 11.73 21.25
C ALA A 42 2.09 12.34 22.66
N SER A 43 2.89 13.37 22.93
CA SER A 43 2.97 14.00 24.24
C SER A 43 3.07 15.51 24.18
N ALA A 44 2.60 16.19 25.24
CA ALA A 44 2.85 17.62 25.48
C ALA A 44 4.31 17.90 25.87
N ALA A 45 5.05 16.91 26.37
CA ALA A 45 6.44 17.05 26.74
C ALA A 45 7.32 17.26 25.49
N ARG A 46 8.25 18.20 25.58
CA ARG A 46 9.24 18.45 24.53
C ARG A 46 10.33 17.34 24.54
N PRO A 47 11.08 17.20 23.44
CA PRO A 47 12.10 16.18 23.35
C PRO A 47 13.09 16.17 24.51
N GLU A 48 13.52 17.34 24.97
CA GLU A 48 14.46 17.49 26.08
C GLU A 48 13.84 16.96 27.39
N GLN A 49 12.55 17.19 27.60
CA GLN A 49 11.80 16.71 28.77
C GLN A 49 11.61 15.19 28.72
N ILE A 50 11.32 14.63 27.56
CA ILE A 50 11.25 13.17 27.38
C ILE A 50 12.61 12.53 27.68
N MET A 51 13.70 13.16 27.23
CA MET A 51 15.05 12.68 27.53
C MET A 51 15.37 12.78 29.03
N GLU A 52 14.88 13.81 29.73
CA GLU A 52 15.01 13.93 31.18
C GLU A 52 14.21 12.84 31.93
N ILE A 53 12.96 12.61 31.53
CA ILE A 53 12.05 11.63 32.15
C ILE A 53 12.61 10.20 32.04
N PHE A 54 13.15 9.83 30.89
CA PHE A 54 13.59 8.44 30.63
C PHE A 54 15.11 8.24 30.73
N GLY A 55 15.88 9.33 30.85
CA GLY A 55 17.32 9.27 31.04
C GLY A 55 18.04 8.41 29.99
N ALA A 56 18.82 7.44 30.46
CA ALA A 56 19.60 6.56 29.58
C ALA A 56 18.77 5.67 28.63
N ALA A 57 17.47 5.54 28.83
CA ALA A 57 16.58 4.78 27.97
C ALA A 57 16.08 5.61 26.77
N ALA A 58 16.27 6.93 26.75
CA ALA A 58 15.80 7.84 25.71
C ALA A 58 16.91 8.15 24.69
N PHE A 59 16.57 8.09 23.41
CA PHE A 59 17.51 8.33 22.29
C PHE A 59 16.94 9.38 21.34
N PRO A 60 17.69 10.41 20.96
CA PRO A 60 17.25 11.52 20.13
C PRO A 60 17.21 11.14 18.63
N THR A 61 16.35 10.23 18.22
CA THR A 61 16.31 9.67 16.87
C THR A 61 15.73 10.61 15.82
N GLY A 62 14.88 11.57 16.23
CA GLY A 62 14.18 12.48 15.32
C GLY A 62 13.94 13.88 15.90
N LEU A 63 14.92 14.50 16.57
CA LEU A 63 14.79 15.80 17.25
C LEU A 63 14.25 16.92 16.35
N LYS A 64 14.66 16.95 15.09
CA LYS A 64 14.16 17.95 14.11
C LYS A 64 12.64 17.87 13.92
N HIS A 65 12.05 16.70 14.17
CA HIS A 65 10.62 16.45 14.04
C HIS A 65 9.91 16.30 15.38
N GLY A 66 10.62 16.53 16.49
CA GLY A 66 10.07 16.42 17.83
C GLY A 66 9.95 14.98 18.35
N THR A 67 10.66 14.02 17.75
CA THR A 67 10.56 12.59 18.11
C THR A 67 11.78 12.12 18.91
N VAL A 68 11.50 11.37 19.96
CA VAL A 68 12.49 10.65 20.82
C VAL A 68 12.07 9.19 20.87
N THR A 69 13.03 8.28 20.74
CA THR A 69 12.80 6.85 20.93
C THR A 69 13.15 6.44 22.35
N VAL A 70 12.23 5.79 23.04
CA VAL A 70 12.44 5.22 24.37
C VAL A 70 12.54 3.71 24.27
N LYS A 71 13.64 3.14 24.74
CA LYS A 71 13.84 1.69 24.82
C LYS A 71 13.21 1.16 26.10
N ALA A 72 12.36 0.16 25.95
CA ALA A 72 11.77 -0.62 27.04
C ALA A 72 12.19 -2.09 26.93
N ALA A 73 11.77 -2.91 27.89
CA ALA A 73 12.17 -4.31 27.95
C ALA A 73 11.70 -5.14 26.73
N ASP A 74 10.59 -4.77 26.11
CA ASP A 74 9.93 -5.47 25.00
C ASP A 74 10.08 -4.79 23.65
N GLY A 75 10.79 -3.66 23.56
CA GLY A 75 11.02 -2.95 22.31
C GLY A 75 11.30 -1.46 22.45
N ALA A 76 11.21 -0.75 21.34
CA ALA A 76 11.48 0.67 21.24
C ALA A 76 10.20 1.43 20.87
N TYR A 77 9.84 2.44 21.64
CA TYR A 77 8.64 3.25 21.51
C TYR A 77 8.99 4.65 21.02
N GLU A 78 8.30 5.12 19.97
CA GLU A 78 8.48 6.47 19.47
C GLU A 78 7.53 7.43 20.19
N ILE A 79 8.10 8.49 20.79
CA ILE A 79 7.36 9.53 21.48
C ILE A 79 7.58 10.82 20.69
N THR A 80 6.50 11.38 20.14
CA THR A 80 6.55 12.62 19.38
C THR A 80 5.84 13.73 20.16
N THR A 81 6.48 14.88 20.30
CA THR A 81 5.85 16.07 20.87
C THR A 81 4.70 16.52 19.98
N PHE A 82 3.56 16.91 20.58
CA PHE A 82 2.43 17.51 19.84
C PHE A 82 2.95 18.61 18.93
N ARG A 83 2.53 18.60 17.68
CA ARG A 83 3.00 19.59 16.72
C ARG A 83 1.93 19.99 15.73
N THR A 84 2.07 21.19 15.22
CA THR A 84 1.44 21.63 13.97
C THR A 84 2.52 21.72 12.91
N ASP A 85 2.17 21.35 11.71
CA ASP A 85 3.07 21.46 10.58
C ASP A 85 2.97 22.87 9.99
N GLY A 86 4.11 23.46 9.58
CA GLY A 86 4.15 24.72 8.84
C GLY A 86 3.80 24.51 7.37
N SER A 87 4.20 25.47 6.51
CA SER A 87 4.13 25.32 5.05
C SER A 87 4.98 24.13 4.59
N TYR A 88 4.65 23.59 3.43
CA TYR A 88 5.33 22.44 2.80
C TYR A 88 5.90 22.90 1.46
N SER A 89 7.10 23.47 1.43
CA SER A 89 7.71 23.97 0.20
C SER A 89 8.18 22.84 -0.73
N ASP A 90 8.54 21.69 -0.17
CA ASP A 90 8.99 20.51 -0.92
C ASP A 90 7.87 19.48 -1.18
N GLY A 91 6.64 19.78 -0.73
CA GLY A 91 5.50 18.86 -0.84
C GLY A 91 5.64 17.56 -0.02
N ARG A 92 6.52 17.56 1.00
CA ARG A 92 6.78 16.38 1.84
C ARG A 92 7.02 16.71 3.31
N HIS A 93 7.95 17.62 3.55
CA HIS A 93 8.34 17.98 4.91
C HIS A 93 7.83 19.37 5.23
N PRO A 94 7.27 19.57 6.42
CA PRO A 94 6.96 20.91 6.85
C PRO A 94 8.26 21.71 6.95
N ASP A 95 8.26 22.92 6.39
CA ASP A 95 9.42 23.85 6.43
C ASP A 95 9.84 24.16 7.86
N ALA A 96 8.87 24.15 8.79
CA ALA A 96 9.08 24.31 10.20
C ALA A 96 8.05 23.51 11.00
N VAL A 97 8.49 22.85 12.05
CA VAL A 97 7.63 22.18 13.02
C VAL A 97 7.41 23.14 14.18
N LYS A 98 6.14 23.46 14.49
CA LYS A 98 5.78 24.21 15.68
C LYS A 98 5.16 23.26 16.68
N PHE A 99 5.65 23.29 17.93
CA PHE A 99 5.04 22.47 18.97
C PHE A 99 3.64 22.99 19.32
N ALA A 100 2.68 22.07 19.25
CA ALA A 100 1.27 22.34 19.58
C ALA A 100 1.04 22.26 21.09
N LYS A 101 -0.04 22.87 21.54
CA LYS A 101 -0.42 22.86 22.96
C LYS A 101 -1.39 21.72 23.27
N THR A 102 -2.17 21.29 22.30
CA THR A 102 -3.24 20.32 22.47
C THR A 102 -3.05 19.12 21.52
N ILE A 103 -3.64 18.00 21.91
CA ILE A 103 -3.68 16.81 21.06
C ILE A 103 -4.54 17.03 19.81
N ASP A 104 -5.61 17.85 19.92
CA ASP A 104 -6.49 18.15 18.79
C ASP A 104 -5.73 18.82 17.64
N GLU A 105 -4.81 19.74 17.96
CA GLU A 105 -3.93 20.38 16.97
C GLU A 105 -3.00 19.35 16.27
N ASP A 106 -2.49 18.37 17.01
CA ASP A 106 -1.67 17.29 16.42
C ASP A 106 -2.49 16.35 15.55
N LEU A 107 -3.72 16.04 15.95
CA LEU A 107 -4.62 15.20 15.18
C LEU A 107 -5.09 15.88 13.89
N ALA A 108 -5.27 17.21 13.91
CA ALA A 108 -5.75 18.00 12.77
C ALA A 108 -4.79 18.00 11.56
N ARG A 109 -3.48 17.79 11.77
CA ARG A 109 -2.48 17.72 10.68
C ARG A 109 -2.37 16.35 10.04
N ARG A 110 -3.03 15.32 10.57
CA ARG A 110 -2.92 13.94 10.08
C ARG A 110 -3.64 13.76 8.74
N ASP A 111 -3.35 12.65 8.07
CA ASP A 111 -3.86 12.35 6.75
C ASP A 111 -5.35 11.95 6.75
N LEU A 112 -5.69 10.94 7.55
CA LEU A 112 -6.99 10.28 7.53
C LEU A 112 -7.64 10.29 8.91
N THR A 113 -8.96 10.43 8.97
CA THR A 113 -9.73 10.44 10.22
C THR A 113 -9.50 9.17 11.04
N ILE A 114 -9.43 8.02 10.39
CA ILE A 114 -9.17 6.71 11.03
C ILE A 114 -7.78 6.60 11.68
N ASN A 115 -6.86 7.51 11.38
CA ASN A 115 -5.54 7.62 11.98
C ASN A 115 -5.39 8.90 12.85
N ALA A 116 -6.45 9.71 12.93
CA ALA A 116 -6.48 10.98 13.66
C ALA A 116 -7.27 10.85 14.98
N MET A 117 -7.01 9.77 15.70
CA MET A 117 -7.57 9.49 17.01
C MET A 117 -6.44 9.31 18.02
N ALA A 118 -6.75 9.61 19.28
CA ALA A 118 -5.84 9.42 20.39
C ALA A 118 -6.52 8.66 21.54
N LEU A 119 -5.74 7.89 22.31
CA LEU A 119 -6.20 7.10 23.45
C LEU A 119 -5.36 7.48 24.66
N ASP A 120 -5.97 7.94 25.74
CA ASP A 120 -5.28 8.27 26.99
C ASP A 120 -4.96 7.01 27.84
N SER A 121 -4.23 7.19 28.93
CA SER A 121 -3.87 6.10 29.84
C SER A 121 -5.08 5.50 30.60
N ALA A 122 -6.20 6.22 30.69
CA ALA A 122 -7.46 5.75 31.29
C ALA A 122 -8.35 5.00 30.31
N GLY A 123 -8.01 5.02 29.01
CA GLY A 123 -8.76 4.36 27.96
C GLY A 123 -9.83 5.26 27.31
N ASN A 124 -9.81 6.57 27.54
CA ASN A 124 -10.70 7.50 26.86
C ASN A 124 -10.16 7.85 25.48
N ILE A 125 -11.05 7.91 24.50
CA ILE A 125 -10.72 8.25 23.12
C ILE A 125 -10.95 9.73 22.89
N VAL A 126 -9.97 10.41 22.31
CA VAL A 126 -10.07 11.75 21.74
C VAL A 126 -10.20 11.60 20.23
N ASP A 127 -11.34 11.96 19.68
CA ASP A 127 -11.70 11.76 18.28
C ASP A 127 -12.43 13.00 17.71
N PRO A 128 -11.70 14.09 17.43
CA PRO A 128 -12.32 15.34 16.96
C PRO A 128 -12.86 15.25 15.52
N PHE A 129 -12.50 14.19 14.77
CA PHE A 129 -12.82 14.05 13.35
C PHE A 129 -13.74 12.87 13.02
N ASP A 130 -14.33 12.23 14.05
CA ASP A 130 -15.22 11.07 13.89
C ASP A 130 -14.56 9.87 13.20
N GLY A 131 -13.27 9.64 13.50
CA GLY A 131 -12.53 8.49 12.97
C GLY A 131 -13.10 7.15 13.43
N ALA A 132 -13.58 7.05 14.67
CA ALA A 132 -14.25 5.85 15.18
C ALA A 132 -15.58 5.59 14.44
N GLY A 133 -16.31 6.64 14.07
CA GLY A 133 -17.50 6.54 13.22
C GLY A 133 -17.14 6.05 11.81
N ASP A 134 -16.06 6.57 11.22
CA ASP A 134 -15.57 6.14 9.90
C ASP A 134 -15.11 4.68 9.92
N LEU A 135 -14.46 4.22 10.98
CA LEU A 135 -14.11 2.80 11.16
C LEU A 135 -15.36 1.91 11.15
N LYS A 136 -16.43 2.31 11.88
CA LYS A 136 -17.71 1.57 11.91
C LYS A 136 -18.38 1.55 10.54
N ARG A 137 -18.35 2.67 9.81
CA ARG A 137 -18.90 2.78 8.44
C ARG A 137 -18.00 2.14 7.38
N ARG A 138 -16.78 1.74 7.75
CA ARG A 138 -15.76 1.20 6.84
C ARG A 138 -15.40 2.18 5.72
N VAL A 139 -15.13 3.42 6.09
CA VAL A 139 -14.85 4.53 5.16
C VAL A 139 -13.45 5.10 5.44
N VAL A 140 -12.71 5.38 4.38
CA VAL A 140 -11.46 6.16 4.38
C VAL A 140 -11.80 7.58 4.00
N ARG A 141 -11.56 8.51 4.92
CA ARG A 141 -11.82 9.95 4.74
C ARG A 141 -10.63 10.77 5.19
N CYS A 142 -10.29 11.83 4.46
CA CYS A 142 -9.27 12.79 4.87
C CYS A 142 -9.71 13.62 6.07
N VAL A 143 -8.73 14.05 6.87
CA VAL A 143 -8.95 15.06 7.92
C VAL A 143 -9.11 16.43 7.26
N GLY A 144 -10.24 17.09 7.49
CA GLY A 144 -10.51 18.41 6.90
C GLY A 144 -10.68 18.36 5.37
N ASP A 145 -10.10 19.32 4.66
CA ASP A 145 -10.16 19.39 3.20
C ASP A 145 -9.09 18.47 2.57
N ALA A 146 -9.54 17.45 1.83
CA ALA A 146 -8.67 16.48 1.18
C ALA A 146 -7.70 17.14 0.17
N ARG A 147 -8.14 18.19 -0.54
CA ARG A 147 -7.31 18.90 -1.51
C ARG A 147 -6.14 19.62 -0.84
N GLU A 148 -6.36 20.20 0.33
CA GLU A 148 -5.30 20.82 1.12
C GLU A 148 -4.32 19.77 1.63
N ARG A 149 -4.85 18.67 2.22
CA ARG A 149 -4.03 17.57 2.74
C ARG A 149 -3.12 16.94 1.67
N PHE A 150 -3.61 16.81 0.45
CA PHE A 150 -2.82 16.24 -0.66
C PHE A 150 -1.76 17.21 -1.21
N ARG A 151 -2.00 18.52 -1.15
CA ARG A 151 -0.96 19.52 -1.51
C ARG A 151 0.17 19.58 -0.48
N GLU A 152 -0.11 19.32 0.78
CA GLU A 152 0.91 19.25 1.84
C GLU A 152 1.86 18.05 1.64
N ASP A 153 1.34 16.85 1.47
CA ASP A 153 2.11 15.65 1.11
C ASP A 153 1.30 14.83 0.11
N ALA A 154 1.73 14.86 -1.15
CA ALA A 154 1.06 14.16 -2.23
C ALA A 154 1.00 12.63 -2.03
N LEU A 155 1.91 12.04 -1.23
CA LEU A 155 1.84 10.62 -0.89
C LEU A 155 0.55 10.27 -0.15
N ARG A 156 -0.10 11.23 0.52
CA ARG A 156 -1.39 10.99 1.18
C ARG A 156 -2.47 10.52 0.21
N ILE A 157 -2.38 10.88 -1.08
CA ILE A 157 -3.22 10.34 -2.15
C ILE A 157 -3.10 8.81 -2.20
N LEU A 158 -1.87 8.33 -2.39
CA LEU A 158 -1.62 6.88 -2.50
C LEU A 158 -1.86 6.16 -1.16
N ARG A 159 -1.62 6.84 -0.03
CA ARG A 159 -1.94 6.31 1.31
C ARG A 159 -3.45 6.10 1.50
N ALA A 160 -4.30 7.03 1.06
CA ALA A 160 -5.74 6.88 1.15
C ALA A 160 -6.23 5.66 0.34
N VAL A 161 -5.78 5.54 -0.91
CA VAL A 161 -6.07 4.41 -1.79
C VAL A 161 -5.55 3.08 -1.18
N ARG A 162 -4.34 3.08 -0.63
CA ARG A 162 -3.76 1.93 0.04
C ARG A 162 -4.55 1.51 1.28
N PHE A 163 -5.00 2.47 2.12
CA PHE A 163 -5.81 2.13 3.29
C PHE A 163 -7.17 1.55 2.89
N ALA A 164 -7.79 2.05 1.81
CA ALA A 164 -9.00 1.46 1.26
C ALA A 164 -8.77 -0.01 0.87
N SER A 165 -7.66 -0.31 0.19
CA SER A 165 -7.30 -1.67 -0.18
C SER A 165 -7.03 -2.55 1.05
N VAL A 166 -6.14 -2.14 1.95
CA VAL A 166 -5.67 -2.96 3.09
C VAL A 166 -6.77 -3.23 4.11
N LEU A 167 -7.60 -2.22 4.41
CA LEU A 167 -8.69 -2.36 5.39
C LEU A 167 -9.98 -2.95 4.78
N GLY A 168 -10.08 -2.99 3.45
CA GLY A 168 -11.30 -3.40 2.75
C GLY A 168 -12.40 -2.36 2.86
N PHE A 169 -12.06 -1.06 2.90
CA PHE A 169 -12.97 0.07 3.09
C PHE A 169 -13.24 0.78 1.76
N SER A 170 -14.37 1.50 1.67
CA SER A 170 -14.61 2.46 0.60
C SER A 170 -13.89 3.78 0.90
N VAL A 171 -13.63 4.58 -0.13
CA VAL A 171 -13.18 5.97 0.04
C VAL A 171 -14.40 6.87 0.03
N GLU A 172 -14.43 7.86 0.92
CA GLU A 172 -15.48 8.87 0.97
C GLU A 172 -15.47 9.71 -0.31
N GLU A 173 -16.65 10.09 -0.82
CA GLU A 173 -16.83 10.68 -2.14
C GLU A 173 -15.98 11.94 -2.35
N ALA A 174 -15.99 12.90 -1.42
CA ALA A 174 -15.21 14.14 -1.57
C ALA A 174 -13.69 13.84 -1.54
N THR A 175 -13.25 12.88 -0.72
CA THR A 175 -11.88 12.38 -0.68
C THR A 175 -11.50 11.72 -2.01
N SER A 176 -12.37 10.89 -2.58
CA SER A 176 -12.15 10.22 -3.87
C SER A 176 -12.05 11.21 -5.03
N LEU A 177 -12.95 12.18 -5.09
CA LEU A 177 -12.88 13.27 -6.08
C LEU A 177 -11.58 14.08 -5.98
N ALA A 178 -11.10 14.33 -4.77
CA ALA A 178 -9.82 15.01 -4.55
C ALA A 178 -8.64 14.13 -5.02
N ILE A 179 -8.68 12.82 -4.78
CA ILE A 179 -7.66 11.86 -5.25
C ILE A 179 -7.52 11.96 -6.77
N HIS A 180 -8.60 11.79 -7.52
CA HIS A 180 -8.58 11.86 -8.99
C HIS A 180 -8.11 13.24 -9.50
N SER A 181 -8.65 14.32 -8.93
CA SER A 181 -8.34 15.68 -9.39
C SER A 181 -6.90 16.14 -9.11
N GLN A 182 -6.18 15.46 -8.22
CA GLN A 182 -4.82 15.82 -7.80
C GLN A 182 -3.80 14.68 -8.00
N ALA A 183 -4.17 13.65 -8.75
CA ALA A 183 -3.30 12.48 -9.01
C ALA A 183 -1.92 12.87 -9.54
N GLU A 184 -1.83 13.89 -10.40
CA GLU A 184 -0.58 14.40 -10.99
C GLU A 184 0.46 14.84 -9.94
N LEU A 185 0.03 15.18 -8.71
CA LEU A 185 0.97 15.52 -7.64
C LEU A 185 1.90 14.34 -7.28
N LEU A 186 1.49 13.10 -7.59
CA LEU A 186 2.30 11.89 -7.34
C LEU A 186 3.58 11.84 -8.18
N GLU A 187 3.68 12.58 -9.28
CA GLU A 187 4.90 12.68 -10.09
C GLU A 187 6.11 13.21 -9.28
N ARG A 188 5.84 13.98 -8.23
CA ARG A 188 6.87 14.58 -7.36
C ARG A 188 7.35 13.65 -6.26
N ILE A 189 6.71 12.50 -6.09
CA ILE A 189 7.01 11.57 -4.99
C ILE A 189 8.16 10.64 -5.39
N ALA A 190 9.11 10.46 -4.47
CA ALA A 190 10.20 9.51 -4.66
C ALA A 190 9.69 8.09 -4.90
N ALA A 191 10.27 7.41 -5.89
CA ALA A 191 9.85 6.10 -6.35
C ALA A 191 9.83 5.04 -5.23
N GLU A 192 10.77 5.13 -4.29
CA GLU A 192 10.87 4.23 -3.14
C GLU A 192 9.65 4.36 -2.21
N ARG A 193 9.11 5.59 -2.04
CA ARG A 193 7.91 5.82 -1.24
C ARG A 193 6.67 5.25 -1.93
N ILE A 194 6.57 5.44 -3.26
CA ILE A 194 5.50 4.85 -4.07
C ILE A 194 5.54 3.33 -3.96
N LEU A 195 6.72 2.71 -4.12
CA LEU A 195 6.89 1.26 -4.03
C LEU A 195 6.41 0.69 -2.69
N VAL A 196 6.74 1.35 -1.58
CA VAL A 196 6.31 0.92 -0.24
C VAL A 196 4.79 0.92 -0.10
N GLU A 197 4.12 1.98 -0.55
CA GLU A 197 2.65 2.05 -0.50
C GLU A 197 2.01 1.04 -1.47
N MET A 198 2.56 0.89 -2.67
CA MET A 198 2.07 -0.07 -3.67
C MET A 198 2.18 -1.52 -3.22
N ASN A 199 3.29 -1.91 -2.58
CA ASN A 199 3.44 -3.27 -2.04
C ASN A 199 2.33 -3.61 -1.04
N LYS A 200 1.95 -2.65 -0.18
CA LYS A 200 0.86 -2.81 0.77
C LYS A 200 -0.52 -2.78 0.09
N LEU A 201 -0.71 -1.89 -0.88
CA LEU A 201 -1.95 -1.76 -1.66
C LEU A 201 -2.27 -3.07 -2.39
N LEU A 202 -1.31 -3.61 -3.12
CA LEU A 202 -1.48 -4.84 -3.91
C LEU A 202 -1.79 -6.06 -3.03
N CYS A 203 -1.31 -6.09 -1.80
CA CYS A 203 -1.59 -7.16 -0.84
C CYS A 203 -2.87 -6.93 -0.01
N GLY A 204 -3.62 -5.88 -0.30
CA GLY A 204 -4.85 -5.54 0.43
C GLY A 204 -6.05 -6.42 0.07
N GLN A 205 -7.05 -6.43 0.95
CA GLN A 205 -8.28 -7.23 0.84
C GLN A 205 -9.22 -6.74 -0.27
N ARG A 206 -9.13 -5.46 -0.65
CA ARG A 206 -9.96 -4.82 -1.68
C ARG A 206 -9.09 -4.33 -2.84
N CYS A 207 -8.04 -5.08 -3.14
CA CYS A 207 -7.07 -4.68 -4.17
C CYS A 207 -7.72 -4.53 -5.55
N LYS A 208 -8.55 -5.48 -5.95
CA LYS A 208 -9.23 -5.48 -7.25
C LYS A 208 -10.06 -4.21 -7.47
N GLU A 209 -10.96 -3.90 -6.55
CA GLU A 209 -11.82 -2.72 -6.65
C GLU A 209 -10.98 -1.43 -6.70
N VAL A 210 -9.92 -1.37 -5.89
CA VAL A 210 -9.01 -0.23 -5.88
C VAL A 210 -8.25 -0.09 -7.20
N LEU A 211 -7.78 -1.19 -7.79
CA LEU A 211 -7.17 -1.16 -9.12
C LEU A 211 -8.16 -0.62 -10.16
N LEU A 212 -9.41 -1.09 -10.14
CA LEU A 212 -10.44 -0.67 -11.10
C LEU A 212 -10.86 0.79 -10.91
N ASP A 213 -11.06 1.21 -9.66
CA ASP A 213 -11.56 2.54 -9.33
C ASP A 213 -10.50 3.65 -9.53
N TYR A 214 -9.20 3.33 -9.39
CA TYR A 214 -8.09 4.31 -9.39
C TYR A 214 -7.03 4.04 -10.45
N SER A 215 -7.41 3.49 -11.60
CA SER A 215 -6.48 3.20 -12.70
C SER A 215 -5.75 4.44 -13.22
N ASP A 216 -6.40 5.58 -13.27
CA ASP A 216 -5.85 6.88 -13.64
C ASP A 216 -4.76 7.33 -12.65
N VAL A 217 -4.99 7.14 -11.35
CA VAL A 217 -4.03 7.47 -10.28
C VAL A 217 -2.78 6.59 -10.37
N LEU A 218 -2.97 5.28 -10.60
CA LEU A 218 -1.86 4.34 -10.77
C LEU A 218 -1.08 4.60 -12.06
N GLY A 219 -1.79 5.05 -13.11
CA GLY A 219 -1.21 5.44 -14.39
C GLY A 219 -0.22 6.61 -14.31
N ILE A 220 -0.24 7.41 -13.25
CA ILE A 220 0.73 8.51 -13.07
C ILE A 220 2.17 7.98 -12.94
N PHE A 221 2.37 6.86 -12.27
CA PHE A 221 3.71 6.28 -12.06
C PHE A 221 3.92 4.95 -12.79
N ILE A 222 2.84 4.34 -13.33
CA ILE A 222 2.87 3.18 -14.24
C ILE A 222 2.00 3.49 -15.47
N PRO A 223 2.40 4.43 -16.33
CA PRO A 223 1.58 4.86 -17.47
C PRO A 223 1.32 3.72 -18.47
N GLU A 224 2.10 2.66 -18.43
CA GLU A 224 1.95 1.48 -19.27
C GLU A 224 0.64 0.70 -18.97
N LEU A 225 0.01 0.93 -17.83
CA LEU A 225 -1.30 0.33 -17.51
C LEU A 225 -2.46 1.00 -18.27
N LEU A 226 -2.36 2.30 -18.58
CA LEU A 226 -3.46 3.06 -19.16
C LEU A 226 -3.94 2.53 -20.52
N PRO A 227 -3.07 2.14 -21.46
CA PRO A 227 -3.52 1.55 -22.72
C PRO A 227 -4.26 0.23 -22.58
N CYS A 228 -4.13 -0.46 -21.43
CA CYS A 228 -4.82 -1.72 -21.16
C CYS A 228 -6.28 -1.51 -20.73
N VAL A 229 -6.62 -0.30 -20.23
CA VAL A 229 -7.97 0.04 -19.76
C VAL A 229 -8.92 0.12 -20.96
N GLY A 230 -9.98 -0.69 -20.95
CA GLY A 230 -10.96 -0.76 -22.03
C GLY A 230 -10.45 -1.46 -23.30
N PHE A 231 -9.23 -2.00 -23.32
CA PHE A 231 -8.70 -2.69 -24.50
C PHE A 231 -9.32 -4.08 -24.67
N SER A 232 -10.22 -4.23 -25.61
CA SER A 232 -10.89 -5.51 -25.91
C SER A 232 -9.91 -6.56 -26.41
N GLN A 233 -9.93 -7.75 -25.82
CA GLN A 233 -9.06 -8.84 -26.22
C GLN A 233 -9.54 -9.59 -27.47
N GLN A 234 -10.82 -9.41 -27.89
CA GLN A 234 -11.43 -10.06 -29.05
C GLN A 234 -11.17 -11.57 -29.14
N ASN A 235 -11.21 -12.23 -27.97
CA ASN A 235 -10.86 -13.65 -27.83
C ASN A 235 -11.87 -14.33 -26.91
N VAL A 236 -12.30 -15.55 -27.28
CA VAL A 236 -13.34 -16.30 -26.55
C VAL A 236 -12.92 -16.70 -25.14
N HIS A 237 -11.62 -16.76 -24.85
CA HIS A 237 -11.08 -17.10 -23.51
C HIS A 237 -11.21 -15.94 -22.54
N HIS A 238 -11.41 -14.70 -23.02
CA HIS A 238 -11.42 -13.49 -22.19
C HIS A 238 -12.78 -12.78 -22.26
N CYS A 239 -13.44 -12.63 -21.12
CA CYS A 239 -14.69 -11.87 -20.98
C CYS A 239 -14.46 -10.41 -20.54
N TYR A 240 -13.23 -10.05 -20.22
CA TYR A 240 -12.82 -8.72 -19.76
C TYR A 240 -11.83 -8.05 -20.72
N ASP A 241 -11.73 -6.71 -20.68
CA ASP A 241 -10.59 -6.00 -21.22
C ASP A 241 -9.29 -6.40 -20.48
N ILE A 242 -8.13 -6.01 -21.01
CA ILE A 242 -6.82 -6.43 -20.45
C ILE A 242 -6.68 -5.96 -19.00
N TYR A 243 -7.05 -4.71 -18.69
CA TYR A 243 -6.87 -4.15 -17.34
C TYR A 243 -7.82 -4.79 -16.32
N THR A 244 -9.07 -4.96 -16.68
CA THR A 244 -10.06 -5.64 -15.82
C THR A 244 -9.63 -7.10 -15.56
N HIS A 245 -9.19 -7.84 -16.60
CA HIS A 245 -8.62 -9.18 -16.44
C HIS A 245 -7.45 -9.16 -15.45
N THR A 246 -6.53 -8.21 -15.62
CA THR A 246 -5.37 -8.03 -14.72
C THR A 246 -5.81 -7.82 -13.26
N ALA A 247 -6.81 -6.96 -13.01
CA ALA A 247 -7.31 -6.70 -11.66
C ALA A 247 -7.89 -7.96 -11.01
N TYR A 248 -8.65 -8.78 -11.77
CA TYR A 248 -9.16 -10.07 -11.29
C TYR A 248 -8.04 -11.09 -11.05
N ALA A 249 -7.02 -11.13 -11.88
CA ALA A 249 -5.88 -12.02 -11.73
C ALA A 249 -5.04 -11.65 -10.48
N VAL A 250 -4.84 -10.34 -10.24
CA VAL A 250 -4.21 -9.85 -9.01
C VAL A 250 -5.00 -10.28 -7.78
N ASP A 251 -6.33 -10.20 -7.81
CA ASP A 251 -7.17 -10.60 -6.68
C ASP A 251 -7.14 -12.11 -6.41
N ALA A 252 -7.05 -12.90 -7.46
CA ALA A 252 -7.06 -14.36 -7.39
C ALA A 252 -5.78 -14.99 -6.87
N ILE A 253 -4.66 -14.24 -6.79
CA ILE A 253 -3.38 -14.76 -6.32
C ILE A 253 -3.13 -14.39 -4.85
N ARG A 254 -2.33 -15.21 -4.16
CA ARG A 254 -1.92 -15.01 -2.78
C ARG A 254 -1.32 -13.60 -2.57
N PRO A 255 -1.63 -12.91 -1.44
CA PRO A 255 -1.16 -11.55 -1.16
C PRO A 255 0.33 -11.51 -0.78
N GLU A 256 1.20 -11.85 -1.72
CA GLU A 256 2.66 -11.72 -1.64
C GLU A 256 3.11 -10.69 -2.68
N PRO A 257 3.96 -9.70 -2.32
CA PRO A 257 4.34 -8.63 -3.24
C PRO A 257 4.84 -9.11 -4.60
N ILE A 258 5.73 -10.11 -4.65
CA ILE A 258 6.27 -10.63 -5.91
C ILE A 258 5.16 -11.18 -6.81
N LEU A 259 4.24 -11.97 -6.24
CA LEU A 259 3.13 -12.56 -6.97
C LEU A 259 2.13 -11.50 -7.46
N ARG A 260 1.78 -10.55 -6.60
CA ARG A 260 0.84 -9.47 -6.93
C ARG A 260 1.40 -8.53 -8.00
N TRP A 261 2.69 -8.17 -7.93
CA TRP A 261 3.37 -7.42 -8.98
C TRP A 261 3.47 -8.20 -10.29
N THR A 262 3.76 -9.50 -10.23
CA THR A 262 3.76 -10.37 -11.40
C THR A 262 2.42 -10.31 -12.11
N MET A 263 1.31 -10.48 -11.36
CA MET A 263 -0.03 -10.42 -11.95
C MET A 263 -0.41 -9.03 -12.45
N LEU A 264 0.01 -7.95 -11.77
CA LEU A 264 -0.26 -6.59 -12.24
C LEU A 264 0.39 -6.31 -13.61
N LEU A 265 1.54 -6.92 -13.88
CA LEU A 265 2.37 -6.61 -15.06
C LEU A 265 2.39 -7.72 -16.12
N HIS A 266 1.76 -8.90 -15.89
CA HIS A 266 1.93 -10.06 -16.77
C HIS A 266 1.44 -9.81 -18.20
N ASP A 267 0.42 -9.04 -18.37
CA ASP A 267 -0.30 -8.82 -19.64
C ASP A 267 -0.14 -7.43 -20.25
N ILE A 268 0.67 -6.54 -19.66
CA ILE A 268 0.83 -5.14 -20.14
C ILE A 268 1.38 -5.07 -21.58
N GLY A 269 2.10 -6.07 -22.04
CA GLY A 269 2.63 -6.17 -23.40
C GLY A 269 1.60 -6.64 -24.44
N LYS A 270 0.40 -7.04 -24.05
CA LYS A 270 -0.67 -7.48 -24.99
C LYS A 270 -1.05 -6.38 -25.96
N VAL A 271 -1.17 -5.14 -25.50
CA VAL A 271 -1.49 -4.00 -26.39
C VAL A 271 -0.50 -3.87 -27.55
N ASN A 272 0.78 -4.09 -27.28
CA ASN A 272 1.87 -3.95 -28.25
C ASN A 272 1.99 -5.15 -29.22
N THR A 273 1.36 -6.27 -28.89
CA THR A 273 1.48 -7.52 -29.65
C THR A 273 0.15 -7.96 -30.27
N PHE A 274 -0.88 -7.11 -30.16
CA PHE A 274 -2.21 -7.41 -30.65
C PHE A 274 -2.25 -7.56 -32.17
N THR A 275 -2.82 -8.66 -32.63
CA THR A 275 -3.12 -8.92 -34.04
C THR A 275 -4.48 -9.56 -34.15
N VAL A 276 -5.14 -9.39 -35.28
CA VAL A 276 -6.45 -9.98 -35.58
C VAL A 276 -6.33 -10.93 -36.76
N ASP A 277 -6.83 -12.14 -36.62
CA ASP A 277 -6.86 -13.11 -37.71
C ASP A 277 -8.02 -12.82 -38.72
N PRO A 278 -8.05 -13.50 -39.87
CA PRO A 278 -9.13 -13.31 -40.87
C PRO A 278 -10.54 -13.63 -40.34
N ARG A 279 -10.66 -14.31 -39.19
CA ARG A 279 -11.95 -14.64 -38.55
C ARG A 279 -12.37 -13.59 -37.54
N GLY A 280 -11.56 -12.53 -37.33
CA GLY A 280 -11.82 -11.48 -36.36
C GLY A 280 -11.38 -11.83 -34.93
N GLN A 281 -10.63 -12.92 -34.76
CA GLN A 281 -10.13 -13.33 -33.43
C GLN A 281 -8.82 -12.62 -33.10
N GLY A 282 -8.73 -12.07 -31.88
CA GLY A 282 -7.54 -11.41 -31.35
C GLY A 282 -6.49 -12.40 -30.89
N HIS A 283 -5.23 -12.09 -31.17
CA HIS A 283 -4.04 -12.84 -30.77
C HIS A 283 -2.96 -11.93 -30.21
N PHE A 284 -2.14 -12.44 -29.29
CA PHE A 284 -1.13 -11.67 -28.54
C PHE A 284 0.23 -12.41 -28.55
N TYR A 285 0.69 -12.84 -29.73
CA TYR A 285 1.90 -13.66 -29.85
C TYR A 285 3.13 -12.94 -29.30
N GLY A 286 3.83 -13.59 -28.36
CA GLY A 286 5.05 -13.10 -27.78
C GLY A 286 4.85 -12.03 -26.67
N HIS A 287 3.61 -11.75 -26.25
CA HIS A 287 3.33 -10.80 -25.16
C HIS A 287 4.10 -11.11 -23.86
N PRO A 288 4.38 -12.38 -23.44
CA PRO A 288 5.12 -12.60 -22.20
C PRO A 288 6.52 -12.00 -22.22
N ARG A 289 7.17 -12.00 -23.38
CA ARG A 289 8.48 -11.36 -23.56
C ARG A 289 8.36 -9.84 -23.46
N VAL A 290 7.43 -9.26 -24.20
CA VAL A 290 7.22 -7.80 -24.23
C VAL A 290 6.80 -7.31 -22.83
N SER A 291 5.84 -8.00 -22.17
CA SER A 291 5.45 -7.72 -20.78
C SER A 291 6.64 -7.80 -19.83
N GLY A 292 7.50 -8.80 -19.98
CA GLY A 292 8.70 -8.96 -19.16
C GLY A 292 9.71 -7.83 -19.36
N ASP A 293 9.90 -7.37 -20.60
CA ASP A 293 10.79 -6.24 -20.91
C ASP A 293 10.24 -4.93 -20.33
N MET A 294 8.93 -4.66 -20.48
CA MET A 294 8.26 -3.52 -19.86
C MET A 294 8.30 -3.59 -18.32
N ALA A 295 8.08 -4.77 -17.73
CA ALA A 295 8.14 -4.97 -16.28
C ALA A 295 9.54 -4.70 -15.71
N GLU A 296 10.61 -5.08 -16.43
CA GLU A 296 11.99 -4.78 -16.05
C GLU A 296 12.20 -3.27 -15.91
N GLU A 297 11.71 -2.49 -16.88
CA GLU A 297 11.82 -1.04 -16.87
C GLU A 297 10.98 -0.39 -15.76
N ILE A 298 9.74 -0.85 -15.56
CA ILE A 298 8.84 -0.35 -14.52
C ILE A 298 9.42 -0.62 -13.12
N CYS A 299 9.83 -1.87 -12.86
CA CYS A 299 10.39 -2.25 -11.57
C CYS A 299 11.71 -1.52 -11.27
N ALA A 300 12.54 -1.26 -12.30
CA ALA A 300 13.76 -0.46 -12.18
C ALA A 300 13.44 1.01 -11.85
N ARG A 301 12.48 1.61 -12.57
CA ARG A 301 11.99 2.98 -12.33
C ARG A 301 11.43 3.15 -10.91
N LEU A 302 10.72 2.16 -10.40
CA LEU A 302 10.19 2.12 -9.04
C LEU A 302 11.23 1.75 -7.97
N ARG A 303 12.50 1.59 -8.34
CA ARG A 303 13.61 1.26 -7.42
C ARG A 303 13.41 -0.06 -6.66
N MET A 304 12.75 -1.01 -7.29
CA MET A 304 12.58 -2.35 -6.73
C MET A 304 13.93 -3.07 -6.58
N ARG A 305 14.08 -3.89 -5.54
CA ARG A 305 15.31 -4.68 -5.33
C ARG A 305 15.57 -5.58 -6.53
N LYS A 306 16.84 -5.71 -6.92
CA LYS A 306 17.25 -6.47 -8.09
C LYS A 306 16.69 -7.91 -8.09
N ARG A 307 16.79 -8.61 -6.97
CA ARG A 307 16.27 -9.99 -6.84
C ARG A 307 14.76 -10.06 -7.08
N ASP A 308 13.99 -9.18 -6.43
CA ASP A 308 12.52 -9.17 -6.56
C ASP A 308 12.10 -8.87 -8.02
N ARG A 309 12.81 -7.95 -8.68
CA ARG A 309 12.62 -7.62 -10.09
C ARG A 309 12.92 -8.81 -11.01
N GLU A 310 14.05 -9.50 -10.79
CA GLU A 310 14.44 -10.69 -11.55
C GLU A 310 13.39 -11.80 -11.41
N ASP A 311 12.88 -12.04 -10.21
CA ASP A 311 11.82 -13.01 -9.94
C ASP A 311 10.53 -12.66 -10.68
N ILE A 312 10.06 -11.41 -10.59
CA ILE A 312 8.84 -10.91 -11.25
C ILE A 312 8.97 -11.07 -12.78
N VAL A 313 10.06 -10.58 -13.36
CA VAL A 313 10.29 -10.65 -14.83
C VAL A 313 10.36 -12.11 -15.31
N THR A 314 10.99 -12.96 -14.53
CA THR A 314 11.08 -14.40 -14.84
C THR A 314 9.69 -15.03 -14.83
N LEU A 315 8.88 -14.78 -13.82
CA LEU A 315 7.52 -15.29 -13.72
C LEU A 315 6.65 -14.79 -14.87
N ILE A 316 6.74 -13.50 -15.23
CA ILE A 316 6.03 -12.90 -16.37
C ILE A 316 6.43 -13.61 -17.68
N ARG A 317 7.71 -13.81 -17.93
CA ARG A 317 8.18 -14.47 -19.16
C ARG A 317 7.77 -15.94 -19.26
N TRP A 318 7.41 -16.57 -18.14
CA TRP A 318 7.02 -17.97 -18.07
C TRP A 318 5.52 -18.20 -17.91
N HIS A 319 4.71 -17.18 -17.63
CA HIS A 319 3.31 -17.35 -17.25
C HIS A 319 2.47 -18.07 -18.33
N ASP A 320 2.72 -17.80 -19.60
CA ASP A 320 1.98 -18.40 -20.74
C ASP A 320 2.72 -19.62 -21.34
N LYS A 321 3.92 -19.95 -20.84
CA LYS A 321 4.71 -21.07 -21.40
C LYS A 321 4.09 -22.41 -21.05
N ASN A 322 3.81 -23.24 -22.06
CA ASN A 322 3.37 -24.60 -21.83
C ASN A 322 4.49 -25.45 -21.23
N ILE A 323 4.24 -26.08 -20.09
CA ILE A 323 5.15 -27.02 -19.41
C ILE A 323 4.53 -28.39 -19.53
N PRO A 324 5.18 -29.33 -20.28
CA PRO A 324 4.68 -30.70 -20.37
C PRO A 324 4.57 -31.34 -18.98
N LEU A 325 3.43 -31.97 -18.69
CA LEU A 325 3.17 -32.67 -17.42
C LEU A 325 3.87 -34.04 -17.41
N THR A 326 5.18 -34.03 -17.60
CA THR A 326 6.07 -35.21 -17.53
C THR A 326 7.19 -34.88 -16.54
N GLU A 327 7.79 -35.91 -15.94
CA GLU A 327 8.95 -35.76 -15.03
C GLU A 327 10.06 -34.92 -15.69
N LYS A 328 10.35 -35.15 -16.95
CA LYS A 328 11.35 -34.39 -17.71
C LYS A 328 10.93 -32.93 -17.90
N GLY A 329 9.67 -32.67 -18.26
CA GLY A 329 9.17 -31.30 -18.49
C GLY A 329 9.17 -30.48 -17.20
N ILE A 330 8.66 -31.06 -16.12
CA ILE A 330 8.64 -30.45 -14.78
C ILE A 330 10.09 -30.26 -14.29
N GLY A 331 10.94 -31.28 -14.36
CA GLY A 331 12.34 -31.19 -13.94
C GLY A 331 13.10 -30.09 -14.69
N THR A 332 12.88 -29.97 -16.02
CA THR A 332 13.50 -28.89 -16.81
C THR A 332 13.04 -27.52 -16.37
N ALA A 333 11.74 -27.32 -16.10
CA ALA A 333 11.22 -26.06 -15.62
C ALA A 333 11.74 -25.71 -14.22
N MET A 334 11.79 -26.68 -13.30
CA MET A 334 12.36 -26.51 -11.96
C MET A 334 13.85 -26.17 -11.98
N LEU A 335 14.62 -26.78 -12.86
CA LEU A 335 16.04 -26.44 -13.04
C LEU A 335 16.24 -25.00 -13.55
N ALA A 336 15.37 -24.56 -14.46
CA ALA A 336 15.45 -23.22 -15.05
C ALA A 336 15.00 -22.10 -14.09
N LEU A 337 14.01 -22.35 -13.23
CA LEU A 337 13.37 -21.36 -12.36
C LEU A 337 13.85 -21.42 -10.91
N GLY A 338 14.36 -22.56 -10.48
CA GLY A 338 14.47 -22.90 -9.07
C GLY A 338 13.11 -23.32 -8.48
N GLU A 339 13.15 -24.02 -7.36
CA GLU A 339 11.93 -24.56 -6.72
C GLU A 339 10.93 -23.48 -6.32
N GLU A 340 11.40 -22.38 -5.73
CA GLU A 340 10.55 -21.28 -5.24
C GLU A 340 9.79 -20.62 -6.39
N ASN A 341 10.47 -20.21 -7.45
CA ASN A 341 9.82 -19.59 -8.60
C ASN A 341 8.98 -20.57 -9.42
N PHE A 342 9.32 -21.85 -9.41
CA PHE A 342 8.45 -22.86 -10.03
C PHE A 342 7.11 -22.97 -9.27
N ARG A 343 7.11 -22.99 -7.94
CA ARG A 343 5.90 -22.98 -7.12
C ARG A 343 5.08 -21.70 -7.35
N ARG A 344 5.74 -20.53 -7.35
CA ARG A 344 5.10 -19.25 -7.68
C ARG A 344 4.48 -19.23 -9.08
N LEU A 345 5.15 -19.84 -10.07
CA LEU A 345 4.63 -19.92 -11.44
C LEU A 345 3.33 -20.72 -11.51
N LEU A 346 3.17 -21.78 -10.74
CA LEU A 346 1.90 -22.53 -10.69
C LEU A 346 0.77 -21.64 -10.15
N GLU A 347 1.04 -20.87 -9.10
CA GLU A 347 0.07 -19.90 -8.58
C GLU A 347 -0.29 -18.83 -9.62
N VAL A 348 0.70 -18.29 -10.34
CA VAL A 348 0.53 -17.30 -11.42
C VAL A 348 -0.39 -17.86 -12.52
N LYS A 349 -0.08 -19.06 -13.04
CA LYS A 349 -0.91 -19.70 -14.07
C LYS A 349 -2.34 -19.96 -13.60
N ARG A 350 -2.50 -20.39 -12.36
CA ARG A 350 -3.82 -20.62 -11.76
C ARG A 350 -4.61 -19.31 -11.63
N ALA A 351 -3.99 -18.25 -11.17
CA ALA A 351 -4.65 -16.94 -11.00
C ALA A 351 -5.05 -16.31 -12.35
N ASP A 352 -4.17 -16.39 -13.35
CA ASP A 352 -4.46 -15.96 -14.71
C ASP A 352 -5.68 -16.70 -15.28
N ASN A 353 -5.72 -18.03 -15.16
CA ASN A 353 -6.85 -18.82 -15.63
C ASN A 353 -8.15 -18.51 -14.88
N LEU A 354 -8.11 -18.27 -13.56
CA LEU A 354 -9.28 -17.88 -12.77
C LEU A 354 -9.88 -16.52 -13.20
N ALA A 355 -9.09 -15.66 -13.81
CA ALA A 355 -9.52 -14.37 -14.35
C ALA A 355 -10.08 -14.46 -15.78
N GLN A 356 -10.03 -15.62 -16.44
CA GLN A 356 -10.59 -15.87 -17.76
C GLN A 356 -12.12 -16.00 -17.73
N ALA A 357 -12.73 -16.19 -18.90
CA ALA A 357 -14.15 -16.48 -19.01
C ALA A 357 -14.54 -17.76 -18.24
N PRO A 358 -15.72 -17.79 -17.58
CA PRO A 358 -16.11 -18.89 -16.70
C PRO A 358 -15.94 -20.29 -17.28
N GLU A 359 -16.21 -20.44 -18.59
CA GLU A 359 -16.15 -21.69 -19.33
C GLU A 359 -14.72 -22.27 -19.42
N TYR A 360 -13.70 -21.45 -19.19
CA TYR A 360 -12.29 -21.85 -19.29
C TYR A 360 -11.59 -21.98 -17.94
N ARG A 361 -12.23 -21.63 -16.82
CA ARG A 361 -11.64 -21.64 -15.46
C ARG A 361 -11.33 -23.04 -14.93
N TRP A 362 -11.88 -24.08 -15.53
CA TRP A 362 -11.62 -25.47 -15.16
C TRP A 362 -10.13 -25.89 -15.30
N VAL A 363 -9.35 -25.14 -16.07
CA VAL A 363 -7.91 -25.40 -16.22
C VAL A 363 -7.18 -25.14 -14.89
N ALA A 364 -7.66 -24.16 -14.09
CA ALA A 364 -7.09 -23.87 -12.76
C ALA A 364 -7.15 -25.03 -11.77
N GLU A 365 -8.08 -25.98 -11.96
CA GLU A 365 -8.20 -27.19 -11.14
C GLU A 365 -7.14 -28.24 -11.47
N LYS A 366 -6.47 -28.11 -12.62
CA LYS A 366 -5.45 -29.05 -13.13
C LYS A 366 -4.01 -28.56 -12.89
N ILE A 367 -3.86 -27.30 -12.47
CA ILE A 367 -2.58 -26.69 -12.14
C ILE A 367 -2.25 -26.93 -10.67
#